data_d5646d70b84e86b11eef519bfa87a869
#
_entry.id   d5646d70b84e86b11eef519bfa87a869
#
_cell.length_a   1.000
_cell.length_b   1.000
_cell.length_c   1.000
_cell.angle_alpha   90.00
_cell.angle_beta   90.00
_cell.angle_gamma   90.00
#
_symmetry.space_group_name_H-M   'P 1'
#
loop_
_entity.id
_entity.type
_entity.pdbx_description
1 polymer ?
#
loop_
_entity_poly.entity_id
_entity_poly.type
_entity_poly.pdbx_seq_one_letter_code
_entity_poly.pdbx_strand_id
1 'polypeptide(L)'
;LVAFITLAVVTALNHFGKGILKLASILIGIIVGYIVSIPFGMVNLSSVGQAKMFQLPQFMHFGIHFEISACVAIGLLFAINSVQAIGDYSATTIGAMDRVPEDRELQNGIMAYGISNVIGALFGGLPTATYSQNVGIVTTTKVINRCVLGLAAVILGVAGIVPKFSALLTTIPQCVLGGATVSVFASIAMTGMKLVASAEMDYRNSSIVGLAAAIGVGVSQASAALASLPDWVTTIFGK
;
A
#
# COMPACT_ATOMS: atom_id res chain seq x y z
N LEU A 1 7.99 -16.30 -17.20
CA LEU A 1 7.49 -15.67 -18.43
C LEU A 1 6.34 -14.72 -18.12
N VAL A 2 5.24 -15.18 -17.49
CA VAL A 2 4.05 -14.37 -17.19
C VAL A 2 4.40 -13.12 -16.37
N ALA A 3 5.18 -13.24 -15.29
CA ALA A 3 5.64 -12.10 -14.49
C ALA A 3 6.36 -11.04 -15.33
N PHE A 4 7.21 -11.49 -16.27
CA PHE A 4 7.95 -10.59 -17.16
C PHE A 4 7.03 -9.87 -18.14
N ILE A 5 6.05 -10.55 -18.70
CA ILE A 5 5.04 -9.95 -19.59
C ILE A 5 4.23 -8.91 -18.80
N THR A 6 3.78 -9.24 -17.59
CA THR A 6 3.06 -8.30 -16.73
C THR A 6 3.89 -7.05 -16.45
N LEU A 7 5.15 -7.22 -16.05
CA LEU A 7 6.08 -6.12 -15.78
C LEU A 7 6.29 -5.27 -17.04
N ALA A 8 6.51 -5.90 -18.19
CA ALA A 8 6.71 -5.19 -19.46
C ALA A 8 5.49 -4.34 -19.84
N VAL A 9 4.28 -4.91 -19.71
CA VAL A 9 3.03 -4.18 -19.99
C VAL A 9 2.85 -3.00 -19.02
N VAL A 10 3.04 -3.21 -17.71
CA VAL A 10 2.95 -2.15 -16.70
C VAL A 10 3.94 -1.03 -17.02
N THR A 11 5.20 -1.39 -17.28
CA THR A 11 6.26 -0.42 -17.54
C THR A 11 6.03 0.34 -18.85
N ALA A 12 5.60 -0.35 -19.91
CA ALA A 12 5.27 0.28 -21.19
C ALA A 12 4.12 1.27 -21.05
N LEU A 13 3.03 0.87 -20.36
CA LEU A 13 1.88 1.76 -20.15
C LEU A 13 2.21 2.93 -19.21
N ASN A 14 3.06 2.71 -18.21
CA ASN A 14 3.48 3.78 -17.30
C ASN A 14 4.39 4.79 -18.02
N HIS A 15 5.22 4.35 -18.95
CA HIS A 15 6.17 5.20 -19.67
C HIS A 15 5.55 5.87 -20.89
N PHE A 16 4.84 5.13 -21.73
CA PHE A 16 4.26 5.60 -22.98
C PHE A 16 2.79 5.98 -22.88
N GLY A 17 2.08 5.55 -21.83
CA GLY A 17 0.67 5.86 -21.61
C GLY A 17 0.45 7.33 -21.29
N LYS A 18 -0.69 7.87 -21.76
CA LYS A 18 -1.13 9.24 -21.46
C LYS A 18 -2.44 9.23 -20.70
N GLY A 19 -2.62 10.19 -19.78
CA GLY A 19 -3.85 10.37 -19.03
C GLY A 19 -4.24 9.12 -18.21
N ILE A 20 -5.46 8.65 -18.39
CA ILE A 20 -6.03 7.53 -17.63
C ILE A 20 -5.27 6.21 -17.86
N LEU A 21 -4.74 5.96 -19.05
CA LEU A 21 -3.98 4.74 -19.36
C LEU A 21 -2.71 4.63 -18.52
N LYS A 22 -2.03 5.74 -18.27
CA LYS A 22 -0.85 5.78 -17.38
C LYS A 22 -1.25 5.47 -15.93
N LEU A 23 -2.35 6.06 -15.46
CA LEU A 23 -2.84 5.86 -14.09
C LEU A 23 -3.35 4.43 -13.86
N ALA A 24 -3.99 3.83 -14.86
CA ALA A 24 -4.49 2.46 -14.81
C ALA A 24 -3.46 1.40 -15.23
N SER A 25 -2.21 1.77 -15.49
CA SER A 25 -1.18 0.87 -16.03
C SER A 25 -1.01 -0.42 -15.22
N ILE A 26 -1.04 -0.32 -13.91
CA ILE A 26 -0.90 -1.47 -13.00
C ILE A 26 -2.11 -2.40 -13.13
N LEU A 27 -3.33 -1.83 -13.11
CA LEU A 27 -4.57 -2.60 -13.25
C LEU A 27 -4.62 -3.32 -14.61
N ILE A 28 -4.31 -2.60 -15.69
CA ILE A 28 -4.28 -3.17 -17.04
C ILE A 28 -3.21 -4.28 -17.13
N GLY A 29 -2.04 -4.04 -16.55
CA GLY A 29 -0.97 -5.04 -16.50
C GLY A 29 -1.37 -6.31 -15.76
N ILE A 30 -2.07 -6.18 -14.62
CA ILE A 30 -2.61 -7.32 -13.88
C ILE A 30 -3.66 -8.06 -14.72
N ILE A 31 -4.58 -7.36 -15.38
CA ILE A 31 -5.60 -7.97 -16.25
C ILE A 31 -4.94 -8.74 -17.40
N VAL A 32 -3.98 -8.14 -18.10
CA VAL A 32 -3.26 -8.79 -19.20
C VAL A 32 -2.48 -10.00 -18.68
N GLY A 33 -1.75 -9.86 -17.56
CA GLY A 33 -1.03 -10.97 -16.95
C GLY A 33 -1.96 -12.11 -16.52
N TYR A 34 -3.13 -11.77 -15.99
CA TYR A 34 -4.15 -12.75 -15.63
C TYR A 34 -4.65 -13.52 -16.86
N ILE A 35 -5.01 -12.81 -17.94
CA ILE A 35 -5.45 -13.44 -19.19
C ILE A 35 -4.36 -14.35 -19.77
N VAL A 36 -3.11 -13.90 -19.77
CA VAL A 36 -1.97 -14.69 -20.24
C VAL A 36 -1.74 -15.92 -19.36
N SER A 37 -2.05 -15.87 -18.07
CA SER A 37 -1.87 -17.00 -17.15
C SER A 37 -2.89 -18.13 -17.32
N ILE A 38 -4.04 -17.86 -17.96
CA ILE A 38 -5.11 -18.86 -18.18
C ILE A 38 -4.61 -20.06 -19.00
N PRO A 39 -4.00 -19.88 -20.19
CA PRO A 39 -3.53 -21.02 -21.01
C PRO A 39 -2.41 -21.82 -20.34
N PHE A 40 -1.71 -21.24 -19.35
CA PHE A 40 -0.69 -21.95 -18.56
C PHE A 40 -1.27 -22.76 -17.39
N GLY A 41 -2.61 -22.78 -17.24
CA GLY A 41 -3.28 -23.52 -16.17
C GLY A 41 -3.00 -22.98 -14.76
N MET A 42 -2.53 -21.74 -14.63
CA MET A 42 -2.15 -21.12 -13.35
C MET A 42 -3.34 -20.54 -12.58
N VAL A 43 -4.50 -20.45 -13.22
CA VAL A 43 -5.72 -19.87 -12.65
C VAL A 43 -6.64 -20.96 -12.15
N ASN A 44 -6.94 -20.97 -10.86
CA ASN A 44 -7.89 -21.91 -10.27
C ASN A 44 -9.17 -21.16 -9.86
N LEU A 45 -10.25 -21.37 -10.59
CA LEU A 45 -11.54 -20.75 -10.34
C LEU A 45 -12.44 -21.52 -9.36
N SER A 46 -11.99 -22.66 -8.83
CA SER A 46 -12.79 -23.49 -7.89
C SER A 46 -13.19 -22.70 -6.63
N SER A 47 -12.29 -21.87 -6.11
CA SER A 47 -12.55 -21.02 -4.94
C SER A 47 -13.65 -19.99 -5.19
N VAL A 48 -13.78 -19.47 -6.41
CA VAL A 48 -14.83 -18.52 -6.80
C VAL A 48 -16.20 -19.21 -6.83
N GLY A 49 -16.24 -20.47 -7.32
CA GLY A 49 -17.47 -21.27 -7.33
C GLY A 49 -18.00 -21.57 -5.93
N GLN A 50 -17.11 -21.83 -4.99
CA GLN A 50 -17.46 -22.16 -3.59
C GLN A 50 -17.72 -20.93 -2.72
N ALA A 51 -17.30 -19.75 -3.14
CA ALA A 51 -17.48 -18.52 -2.36
C ALA A 51 -18.96 -18.12 -2.26
N LYS A 52 -19.37 -17.71 -1.05
CA LYS A 52 -20.73 -17.20 -0.81
C LYS A 52 -20.96 -15.91 -1.60
N MET A 53 -22.23 -15.66 -1.97
CA MET A 53 -22.61 -14.42 -2.66
C MET A 53 -22.53 -13.19 -1.72
N PHE A 54 -22.83 -13.39 -0.43
CA PHE A 54 -22.92 -12.34 0.56
C PHE A 54 -22.40 -12.82 1.89
N GLN A 55 -21.58 -12.02 2.54
CA GLN A 55 -21.08 -12.26 3.88
C GLN A 55 -20.83 -10.93 4.58
N LEU A 56 -21.43 -10.76 5.74
CA LEU A 56 -21.17 -9.59 6.56
C LEU A 56 -19.83 -9.77 7.30
N PRO A 57 -19.08 -8.69 7.48
CA PRO A 57 -17.89 -8.69 8.32
C PRO A 57 -18.23 -9.12 9.75
N GLN A 58 -17.42 -10.00 10.31
CA GLN A 58 -17.64 -10.47 11.69
C GLN A 58 -16.87 -9.55 12.64
N PHE A 59 -17.61 -9.00 13.61
CA PHE A 59 -17.01 -8.17 14.65
C PHE A 59 -16.16 -9.02 15.60
N MET A 60 -14.92 -8.60 15.85
CA MET A 60 -13.96 -9.23 16.75
C MET A 60 -13.74 -10.73 16.51
N HIS A 61 -13.76 -11.19 15.26
CA HIS A 61 -13.62 -12.61 14.91
C HIS A 61 -12.34 -13.26 15.46
N PHE A 62 -11.24 -12.52 15.50
CA PHE A 62 -9.93 -13.02 15.96
C PHE A 62 -9.70 -12.84 17.48
N GLY A 63 -10.63 -12.21 18.21
CA GLY A 63 -10.43 -11.82 19.59
C GLY A 63 -9.42 -10.66 19.73
N ILE A 64 -9.12 -10.30 20.98
CA ILE A 64 -8.13 -9.27 21.30
C ILE A 64 -7.06 -9.89 22.18
N HIS A 65 -5.83 -9.90 21.69
CA HIS A 65 -4.65 -10.30 22.45
C HIS A 65 -3.66 -9.15 22.47
N PHE A 66 -3.20 -8.79 23.66
CA PHE A 66 -2.20 -7.76 23.84
C PHE A 66 -0.82 -8.39 24.08
N GLU A 67 0.06 -8.22 23.12
CA GLU A 67 1.48 -8.56 23.25
C GLU A 67 2.29 -7.26 23.18
N ILE A 68 3.08 -6.98 24.23
CA ILE A 68 3.78 -5.70 24.38
C ILE A 68 4.74 -5.47 23.21
N SER A 69 5.46 -6.50 22.79
CA SER A 69 6.41 -6.41 21.66
C SER A 69 5.71 -6.05 20.35
N ALA A 70 4.58 -6.69 20.05
CA ALA A 70 3.76 -6.39 18.88
C ALA A 70 3.16 -4.97 18.95
N CYS A 71 2.70 -4.54 20.12
CA CYS A 71 2.18 -3.19 20.33
C CYS A 71 3.25 -2.12 20.08
N VAL A 72 4.49 -2.34 20.55
CA VAL A 72 5.60 -1.40 20.30
C VAL A 72 5.95 -1.37 18.82
N ALA A 73 6.09 -2.52 18.17
CA ALA A 73 6.41 -2.60 16.75
C ALA A 73 5.36 -1.89 15.87
N ILE A 74 4.08 -2.20 16.10
CA ILE A 74 2.96 -1.58 15.36
C ILE A 74 2.88 -0.08 15.69
N GLY A 75 3.09 0.32 16.95
CA GLY A 75 3.12 1.72 17.36
C GLY A 75 4.18 2.54 16.63
N LEU A 76 5.39 2.00 16.49
CA LEU A 76 6.47 2.61 15.71
C LEU A 76 6.10 2.72 14.23
N LEU A 77 5.53 1.67 13.64
CA LEU A 77 5.07 1.70 12.24
C LEU A 77 3.99 2.77 12.03
N PHE A 78 3.03 2.90 12.96
CA PHE A 78 2.01 3.95 12.87
C PHE A 78 2.59 5.35 13.04
N ALA A 79 3.61 5.55 13.87
CA ALA A 79 4.31 6.83 13.99
C ALA A 79 4.97 7.21 12.65
N ILE A 80 5.67 6.29 12.01
CA ILE A 80 6.29 6.50 10.69
C ILE A 80 5.22 6.76 9.62
N ASN A 81 4.15 5.96 9.59
CA ASN A 81 3.04 6.14 8.66
C ASN A 81 2.30 7.48 8.87
N SER A 82 2.24 8.00 10.09
CA SER A 82 1.65 9.31 10.35
C SER A 82 2.47 10.43 9.72
N VAL A 83 3.79 10.33 9.74
CA VAL A 83 4.69 11.29 9.06
C VAL A 83 4.49 11.21 7.54
N GLN A 84 4.42 9.99 6.99
CA GLN A 84 4.09 9.80 5.57
C GLN A 84 2.72 10.39 5.22
N ALA A 85 1.70 10.17 6.06
CA ALA A 85 0.35 10.69 5.84
C ALA A 85 0.31 12.22 5.78
N ILE A 86 1.09 12.92 6.64
CA ILE A 86 1.25 14.38 6.57
C ILE A 86 1.79 14.79 5.20
N GLY A 87 2.80 14.09 4.71
CA GLY A 87 3.37 14.33 3.38
C GLY A 87 2.34 14.13 2.26
N ASP A 88 1.59 13.03 2.29
CA ASP A 88 0.57 12.70 1.28
C ASP A 88 -0.59 13.70 1.30
N TYR A 89 -1.06 14.13 2.48
CA TYR A 89 -2.12 15.14 2.61
C TYR A 89 -1.64 16.50 2.10
N SER A 90 -0.41 16.89 2.45
CA SER A 90 0.19 18.13 1.97
C SER A 90 0.37 18.12 0.46
N ALA A 91 0.92 17.04 -0.09
CA ALA A 91 1.12 16.89 -1.53
C ALA A 91 -0.22 16.89 -2.29
N THR A 92 -1.27 16.25 -1.74
CA THR A 92 -2.61 16.26 -2.32
C THR A 92 -3.21 17.65 -2.33
N THR A 93 -3.13 18.37 -1.21
CA THR A 93 -3.70 19.71 -1.09
C THR A 93 -2.98 20.70 -2.00
N ILE A 94 -1.65 20.69 -2.00
CA ILE A 94 -0.85 21.55 -2.88
C ILE A 94 -1.08 21.17 -4.34
N GLY A 95 -1.02 19.88 -4.66
CA GLY A 95 -1.09 19.40 -6.05
C GLY A 95 -2.48 19.48 -6.68
N ALA A 96 -3.56 19.33 -5.91
CA ALA A 96 -4.92 19.29 -6.44
C ALA A 96 -5.73 20.55 -6.17
N MET A 97 -5.46 21.24 -5.05
CA MET A 97 -6.21 22.43 -4.61
C MET A 97 -5.41 23.74 -4.77
N ASP A 98 -4.15 23.63 -5.19
CA ASP A 98 -3.22 24.75 -5.39
C ASP A 98 -3.09 25.68 -4.14
N ARG A 99 -3.17 25.09 -2.94
CA ARG A 99 -3.01 25.78 -1.65
C ARG A 99 -2.23 24.92 -0.64
N VAL A 100 -1.66 25.56 0.36
CA VAL A 100 -1.03 24.86 1.49
C VAL A 100 -2.13 24.37 2.45
N PRO A 101 -2.02 23.15 3.00
CA PRO A 101 -2.97 22.65 3.99
C PRO A 101 -2.84 23.43 5.30
N GLU A 102 -3.96 23.59 6.01
CA GLU A 102 -3.97 24.12 7.37
C GLU A 102 -3.56 23.04 8.37
N ASP A 103 -2.92 23.42 9.47
CA ASP A 103 -2.53 22.48 10.54
C ASP A 103 -3.72 21.68 11.06
N ARG A 104 -4.88 22.30 11.16
CA ARG A 104 -6.13 21.65 11.59
C ARG A 104 -6.60 20.56 10.60
N GLU A 105 -6.39 20.77 9.31
CA GLU A 105 -6.73 19.78 8.30
C GLU A 105 -5.82 18.55 8.42
N LEU A 106 -4.51 18.76 8.63
CA LEU A 106 -3.55 17.68 8.84
C LEU A 106 -3.86 16.90 10.12
N GLN A 107 -4.16 17.58 11.23
CA GLN A 107 -4.56 16.95 12.49
C GLN A 107 -5.82 16.11 12.32
N ASN A 108 -6.85 16.66 11.69
CA ASN A 108 -8.10 15.94 11.43
C ASN A 108 -7.88 14.74 10.48
N GLY A 109 -7.00 14.88 9.50
CA GLY A 109 -6.62 13.80 8.59
C GLY A 109 -5.97 12.62 9.33
N ILE A 110 -5.00 12.90 10.21
CA ILE A 110 -4.33 11.88 11.02
C ILE A 110 -5.32 11.23 12.00
N MET A 111 -6.18 12.03 12.62
CA MET A 111 -7.20 11.50 13.53
C MET A 111 -8.17 10.57 12.79
N ALA A 112 -8.66 10.98 11.62
CA ALA A 112 -9.54 10.16 10.78
C ALA A 112 -8.84 8.85 10.33
N TYR A 113 -7.56 8.94 9.97
CA TYR A 113 -6.72 7.79 9.65
C TYR A 113 -6.60 6.83 10.83
N GLY A 114 -6.33 7.31 12.03
CA GLY A 114 -6.26 6.50 13.25
C GLY A 114 -7.60 5.81 13.56
N ILE A 115 -8.70 6.57 13.53
CA ILE A 115 -10.06 6.04 13.78
C ILE A 115 -10.42 4.95 12.76
N SER A 116 -10.13 5.17 11.48
CA SER A 116 -10.42 4.18 10.44
C SER A 116 -9.65 2.87 10.63
N ASN A 117 -8.40 2.95 11.09
CA ASN A 117 -7.60 1.76 11.42
C ASN A 117 -8.15 1.01 12.65
N VAL A 118 -8.58 1.72 13.68
CA VAL A 118 -9.23 1.09 14.85
C VAL A 118 -10.52 0.37 14.43
N ILE A 119 -11.36 1.04 13.64
CA ILE A 119 -12.58 0.42 13.12
C ILE A 119 -12.24 -0.80 12.25
N GLY A 120 -11.27 -0.67 11.34
CA GLY A 120 -10.82 -1.78 10.50
C GLY A 120 -10.34 -2.98 11.33
N ALA A 121 -9.54 -2.74 12.37
CA ALA A 121 -9.03 -3.79 13.25
C ALA A 121 -10.15 -4.52 13.99
N LEU A 122 -11.21 -3.83 14.44
CA LEU A 122 -12.38 -4.46 15.08
C LEU A 122 -13.10 -5.44 14.15
N PHE A 123 -13.01 -5.26 12.84
CA PHE A 123 -13.54 -6.18 11.83
C PHE A 123 -12.49 -7.15 11.28
N GLY A 124 -11.31 -7.24 11.91
CA GLY A 124 -10.24 -8.14 11.49
C GLY A 124 -9.46 -7.67 10.25
N GLY A 125 -9.58 -6.39 9.90
CA GLY A 125 -8.81 -5.78 8.83
C GLY A 125 -7.34 -5.59 9.22
N LEU A 126 -6.44 -5.69 8.23
CA LEU A 126 -5.03 -5.35 8.41
C LEU A 126 -4.86 -3.83 8.53
N PRO A 127 -3.81 -3.37 9.23
CA PRO A 127 -3.46 -1.96 9.27
C PRO A 127 -3.30 -1.39 7.86
N THR A 128 -3.93 -0.25 7.61
CA THR A 128 -3.83 0.46 6.33
C THR A 128 -2.84 1.61 6.44
N ALA A 129 -2.28 2.01 5.31
CA ALA A 129 -1.43 3.21 5.18
C ALA A 129 -2.00 4.14 4.11
N THR A 130 -1.53 5.38 4.07
CA THR A 130 -1.80 6.26 2.93
C THR A 130 -0.99 5.79 1.71
N TYR A 131 -1.58 5.91 0.52
CA TYR A 131 -0.94 5.49 -0.71
C TYR A 131 -0.59 6.71 -1.56
N SER A 132 0.69 7.05 -1.64
CA SER A 132 1.20 8.19 -2.41
C SER A 132 0.86 8.12 -3.90
N GLN A 133 0.58 6.91 -4.43
CA GLN A 133 0.09 6.75 -5.80
C GLN A 133 -1.26 7.44 -6.04
N ASN A 134 -2.13 7.45 -5.02
CA ASN A 134 -3.41 8.14 -5.10
C ASN A 134 -3.23 9.66 -5.16
N VAL A 135 -2.20 10.21 -4.52
CA VAL A 135 -1.82 11.62 -4.64
C VAL A 135 -1.57 11.98 -6.10
N GLY A 136 -0.82 11.14 -6.82
CA GLY A 136 -0.56 11.32 -8.26
C GLY A 136 -1.84 11.32 -9.11
N ILE A 137 -2.80 10.43 -8.79
CA ILE A 137 -4.09 10.38 -9.48
C ILE A 137 -4.89 11.66 -9.24
N VAL A 138 -5.06 12.06 -7.98
CA VAL A 138 -5.85 13.24 -7.61
C VAL A 138 -5.21 14.51 -8.16
N THR A 139 -3.89 14.65 -8.09
CA THR A 139 -3.15 15.78 -8.64
C THR A 139 -3.32 15.90 -10.16
N THR A 140 -3.31 14.77 -10.86
CA THR A 140 -3.44 14.74 -12.33
C THR A 140 -4.88 14.99 -12.79
N THR A 141 -5.85 14.40 -12.09
CA THR A 141 -7.28 14.49 -12.45
C THR A 141 -7.96 15.73 -11.88
N LYS A 142 -7.39 16.34 -10.84
CA LYS A 142 -7.98 17.46 -10.09
C LYS A 142 -9.37 17.12 -9.50
N VAL A 143 -9.68 15.82 -9.35
CA VAL A 143 -10.95 15.36 -8.77
C VAL A 143 -10.84 15.34 -7.25
N ILE A 144 -11.36 16.40 -6.62
CA ILE A 144 -11.36 16.60 -5.16
C ILE A 144 -12.76 16.58 -4.56
N ASN A 145 -13.77 16.23 -5.36
CA ASN A 145 -15.16 16.25 -4.92
C ASN A 145 -15.41 15.14 -3.90
N ARG A 146 -15.91 15.52 -2.73
CA ARG A 146 -16.23 14.58 -1.63
C ARG A 146 -17.25 13.51 -2.03
N CYS A 147 -18.20 13.85 -2.90
CA CYS A 147 -19.20 12.89 -3.38
C CYS A 147 -18.55 11.77 -4.22
N VAL A 148 -17.57 12.10 -5.06
CA VAL A 148 -16.86 11.12 -5.89
C VAL A 148 -16.05 10.17 -5.00
N LEU A 149 -15.33 10.71 -4.03
CA LEU A 149 -14.57 9.90 -3.07
C LEU A 149 -15.50 9.06 -2.18
N GLY A 150 -16.64 9.63 -1.76
CA GLY A 150 -17.67 8.90 -1.02
C GLY A 150 -18.26 7.74 -1.83
N LEU A 151 -18.55 7.96 -3.12
CA LEU A 151 -19.02 6.90 -4.01
C LEU A 151 -17.99 5.78 -4.18
N ALA A 152 -16.72 6.15 -4.31
CA ALA A 152 -15.62 5.16 -4.38
C ALA A 152 -15.57 4.32 -3.08
N ALA A 153 -15.71 4.95 -1.92
CA ALA A 153 -15.75 4.24 -0.64
C ALA A 153 -16.96 3.29 -0.54
N VAL A 154 -18.13 3.70 -1.03
CA VAL A 154 -19.33 2.84 -1.09
C VAL A 154 -19.10 1.64 -2.01
N ILE A 155 -18.50 1.84 -3.19
CA ILE A 155 -18.20 0.75 -4.13
C ILE A 155 -17.23 -0.24 -3.48
N LEU A 156 -16.19 0.23 -2.81
CA LEU A 156 -15.24 -0.63 -2.07
C LEU A 156 -15.94 -1.36 -0.92
N GLY A 157 -16.83 -0.69 -0.19
CA GLY A 157 -17.62 -1.31 0.87
C GLY A 157 -18.51 -2.44 0.35
N VAL A 158 -19.20 -2.22 -0.76
CA VAL A 158 -20.03 -3.25 -1.42
C VAL A 158 -19.15 -4.41 -1.91
N ALA A 159 -18.00 -4.12 -2.51
CA ALA A 159 -17.04 -5.16 -2.94
C ALA A 159 -16.53 -5.99 -1.75
N GLY A 160 -16.34 -5.38 -0.59
CA GLY A 160 -15.93 -6.07 0.64
C GLY A 160 -17.00 -7.01 1.21
N ILE A 161 -18.28 -6.73 0.96
CA ILE A 161 -19.42 -7.56 1.41
C ILE A 161 -19.67 -8.75 0.47
N VAL A 162 -19.08 -8.76 -0.73
CA VAL A 162 -19.24 -9.81 -1.75
C VAL A 162 -18.01 -10.72 -1.78
N PRO A 163 -17.99 -11.87 -1.07
CA PRO A 163 -16.83 -12.77 -1.03
C PRO A 163 -16.38 -13.29 -2.38
N LYS A 164 -17.28 -13.38 -3.36
CA LYS A 164 -16.92 -13.76 -4.74
C LYS A 164 -15.92 -12.81 -5.38
N PHE A 165 -16.04 -11.50 -5.09
CA PHE A 165 -15.08 -10.51 -5.58
C PHE A 165 -13.70 -10.74 -4.95
N SER A 166 -13.65 -10.96 -3.63
CA SER A 166 -12.41 -11.31 -2.93
C SER A 166 -11.82 -12.63 -3.44
N ALA A 167 -12.66 -13.65 -3.61
CA ALA A 167 -12.23 -14.93 -4.18
C ALA A 167 -11.67 -14.79 -5.60
N LEU A 168 -12.24 -13.92 -6.43
CA LEU A 168 -11.69 -13.62 -7.76
C LEU A 168 -10.30 -13.00 -7.66
N LEU A 169 -10.09 -12.05 -6.76
CA LEU A 169 -8.77 -11.44 -6.55
C LEU A 169 -7.72 -12.46 -6.07
N THR A 170 -8.11 -13.44 -5.25
CA THR A 170 -7.20 -14.48 -4.77
C THR A 170 -6.84 -15.51 -5.86
N THR A 171 -7.57 -15.56 -6.98
CA THR A 171 -7.20 -16.41 -8.13
C THR A 171 -6.05 -15.83 -8.96
N ILE A 172 -5.70 -14.58 -8.74
CA ILE A 172 -4.61 -13.93 -9.48
C ILE A 172 -3.29 -14.61 -9.11
N PRO A 173 -2.57 -15.22 -10.07
CA PRO A 173 -1.32 -15.90 -9.78
C PRO A 173 -0.28 -14.95 -9.18
N GLN A 174 0.48 -15.46 -8.22
CA GLN A 174 1.52 -14.65 -7.55
C GLN A 174 2.57 -14.09 -8.52
N CYS A 175 2.85 -14.79 -9.62
CA CYS A 175 3.77 -14.31 -10.65
C CYS A 175 3.23 -13.04 -11.36
N VAL A 176 1.91 -12.92 -11.53
CA VAL A 176 1.27 -11.72 -12.10
C VAL A 176 1.38 -10.56 -11.11
N LEU A 177 1.00 -10.82 -9.85
CA LEU A 177 1.14 -9.82 -8.77
C LEU A 177 2.59 -9.39 -8.61
N GLY A 178 3.53 -10.35 -8.59
CA GLY A 178 4.96 -10.06 -8.50
C GLY A 178 5.46 -9.16 -9.64
N GLY A 179 5.07 -9.45 -10.88
CA GLY A 179 5.43 -8.61 -12.03
C GLY A 179 4.89 -7.18 -11.92
N ALA A 180 3.65 -7.02 -11.46
CA ALA A 180 3.05 -5.70 -11.26
C ALA A 180 3.67 -4.94 -10.09
N THR A 181 3.91 -5.61 -8.96
CA THR A 181 4.43 -4.98 -7.72
C THR A 181 5.86 -4.49 -7.84
N VAL A 182 6.71 -5.09 -8.66
CA VAL A 182 8.07 -4.58 -8.93
C VAL A 182 8.02 -3.13 -9.40
N SER A 183 7.11 -2.79 -10.33
CA SER A 183 6.95 -1.41 -10.81
C SER A 183 6.44 -0.46 -9.71
N VAL A 184 5.55 -0.94 -8.83
CA VAL A 184 5.04 -0.17 -7.70
C VAL A 184 6.16 0.15 -6.71
N PHE A 185 6.93 -0.87 -6.31
CA PHE A 185 8.04 -0.69 -5.38
C PHE A 185 9.13 0.20 -5.94
N ALA A 186 9.44 0.08 -7.25
CA ALA A 186 10.36 0.98 -7.92
C ALA A 186 9.90 2.44 -7.83
N SER A 187 8.59 2.69 -8.01
CA SER A 187 8.02 4.04 -7.90
C SER A 187 8.08 4.57 -6.45
N ILE A 188 7.82 3.73 -5.47
CA ILE A 188 7.92 4.08 -4.04
C ILE A 188 9.37 4.41 -3.68
N ALA A 189 10.32 3.57 -4.09
CA ALA A 189 11.75 3.81 -3.87
C ALA A 189 12.21 5.13 -4.48
N MET A 190 11.79 5.42 -5.73
CA MET A 190 12.09 6.69 -6.39
C MET A 190 11.48 7.90 -5.68
N THR A 191 10.28 7.76 -5.12
CA THR A 191 9.66 8.82 -4.33
C THR A 191 10.47 9.08 -3.04
N GLY A 192 10.89 8.03 -2.36
CA GLY A 192 11.78 8.14 -1.20
C GLY A 192 13.11 8.82 -1.53
N MET A 193 13.76 8.41 -2.63
CA MET A 193 14.99 9.06 -3.10
C MET A 193 14.81 10.54 -3.41
N LYS A 194 13.70 10.91 -4.04
CA LYS A 194 13.37 12.32 -4.33
C LYS A 194 13.19 13.14 -3.06
N LEU A 195 12.49 12.58 -2.05
CA LEU A 195 12.33 13.24 -0.75
C LEU A 195 13.67 13.45 -0.06
N VAL A 196 14.53 12.44 -0.04
CA VAL A 196 15.90 12.55 0.51
C VAL A 196 16.69 13.62 -0.25
N ALA A 197 16.65 13.59 -1.58
CA ALA A 197 17.39 14.54 -2.43
C ALA A 197 16.86 15.99 -2.33
N SER A 198 15.62 16.18 -1.90
CA SER A 198 15.05 17.53 -1.69
C SER A 198 15.42 18.15 -0.35
N ALA A 199 15.95 17.38 0.59
CA ALA A 199 16.44 17.87 1.88
C ALA A 199 17.88 18.38 1.74
N GLU A 200 18.27 19.33 2.60
CA GLU A 200 19.68 19.75 2.70
C GLU A 200 20.51 18.57 3.21
N MET A 201 21.43 18.10 2.36
CA MET A 201 22.31 16.95 2.63
C MET A 201 23.60 17.40 3.31
N ASP A 202 23.47 17.96 4.51
CA ASP A 202 24.61 18.19 5.40
C ASP A 202 25.20 16.87 5.92
N TYR A 203 26.33 16.92 6.62
CA TYR A 203 26.98 15.74 7.18
C TYR A 203 26.05 14.94 8.11
N ARG A 204 25.25 15.63 8.92
CA ARG A 204 24.32 15.01 9.87
C ARG A 204 23.22 14.25 9.14
N ASN A 205 22.53 14.91 8.19
CA ASN A 205 21.45 14.33 7.43
C ASN A 205 21.93 13.16 6.56
N SER A 206 23.08 13.31 5.92
CA SER A 206 23.71 12.23 5.14
C SER A 206 24.04 11.02 6.02
N SER A 207 24.55 11.22 7.23
CA SER A 207 24.82 10.13 8.17
C SER A 207 23.54 9.43 8.63
N ILE A 208 22.47 10.18 8.92
CA ILE A 208 21.17 9.61 9.33
C ILE A 208 20.59 8.76 8.20
N VAL A 209 20.56 9.29 6.98
CA VAL A 209 20.03 8.57 5.81
C VAL A 209 20.87 7.33 5.50
N GLY A 210 22.20 7.47 5.53
CA GLY A 210 23.13 6.37 5.28
C GLY A 210 22.98 5.24 6.29
N LEU A 211 22.94 5.56 7.59
CA LEU A 211 22.72 4.58 8.65
C LEU A 211 21.35 3.91 8.56
N ALA A 212 20.30 4.69 8.35
CA ALA A 212 18.93 4.16 8.20
C ALA A 212 18.84 3.18 7.02
N ALA A 213 19.40 3.54 5.87
CA ALA A 213 19.43 2.68 4.68
C ALA A 213 20.28 1.42 4.93
N ALA A 214 21.47 1.56 5.53
CA ALA A 214 22.35 0.44 5.82
C ALA A 214 21.71 -0.55 6.80
N ILE A 215 21.09 -0.06 7.88
CA ILE A 215 20.37 -0.91 8.84
C ILE A 215 19.18 -1.57 8.18
N GLY A 216 18.34 -0.82 7.44
CA GLY A 216 17.14 -1.35 6.79
C GLY A 216 17.46 -2.47 5.79
N VAL A 217 18.45 -2.25 4.91
CA VAL A 217 18.89 -3.26 3.95
C VAL A 217 19.66 -4.38 4.67
N GLY A 218 20.51 -4.05 5.62
CA GLY A 218 21.29 -5.03 6.38
C GLY A 218 20.42 -6.02 7.13
N VAL A 219 19.39 -5.54 7.83
CA VAL A 219 18.43 -6.39 8.55
C VAL A 219 17.68 -7.31 7.60
N SER A 220 17.24 -6.80 6.44
CA SER A 220 16.51 -7.62 5.45
C SER A 220 17.38 -8.70 4.80
N GLN A 221 18.69 -8.46 4.63
CA GLN A 221 19.62 -9.41 4.01
C GLN A 221 20.22 -10.40 5.02
N ALA A 222 20.38 -10.01 6.27
CA ALA A 222 21.04 -10.78 7.30
C ALA A 222 20.06 -11.25 8.40
N SER A 223 18.92 -11.80 8.01
CA SER A 223 17.91 -12.30 8.95
C SER A 223 18.46 -13.34 9.94
N ALA A 224 19.49 -14.13 9.53
CA ALA A 224 20.18 -15.08 10.41
C ALA A 224 20.94 -14.38 11.55
N ALA A 225 21.42 -13.16 11.36
CA ALA A 225 22.08 -12.40 12.41
C ALA A 225 21.12 -11.94 13.52
N LEU A 226 19.83 -11.79 13.18
CA LEU A 226 18.79 -11.44 14.15
C LEU A 226 18.43 -12.63 15.07
N ALA A 227 18.66 -13.87 14.63
CA ALA A 227 18.29 -15.07 15.39
C ALA A 227 19.04 -15.19 16.73
N SER A 228 20.18 -14.52 16.88
CA SER A 228 20.97 -14.47 18.12
C SER A 228 20.55 -13.35 19.07
N LEU A 229 19.63 -12.49 18.67
CA LEU A 229 19.15 -11.36 19.47
C LEU A 229 17.94 -11.75 20.33
N PRO A 230 17.68 -11.02 21.43
CA PRO A 230 16.49 -11.25 22.26
C PRO A 230 15.18 -11.20 21.45
N ASP A 231 14.18 -11.98 21.87
CA ASP A 231 12.89 -12.12 21.16
C ASP A 231 12.17 -10.78 20.91
N TRP A 232 12.29 -9.80 21.79
CA TRP A 232 11.70 -8.47 21.58
C TRP A 232 12.33 -7.73 20.41
N VAL A 233 13.65 -7.91 20.18
CA VAL A 233 14.34 -7.31 19.01
C VAL A 233 13.90 -8.00 17.73
N THR A 234 13.84 -9.34 17.73
CA THR A 234 13.42 -10.11 16.56
C THR A 234 11.97 -9.82 16.19
N THR A 235 11.11 -9.55 17.16
CA THR A 235 9.71 -9.16 16.92
C THR A 235 9.60 -7.78 16.28
N ILE A 236 10.46 -6.82 16.67
CA ILE A 236 10.45 -5.45 16.10
C ILE A 236 11.01 -5.44 14.67
N PHE A 237 12.09 -6.15 14.41
CA PHE A 237 12.79 -6.14 13.11
C PHE A 237 12.35 -7.26 12.16
N GLY A 238 11.46 -8.12 12.60
CA GLY A 238 10.91 -9.23 11.82
C GLY A 238 11.77 -10.50 11.89
N LYS A 239 11.09 -11.63 11.85
CA LYS A 239 11.70 -12.95 11.61
C LYS A 239 11.67 -13.24 10.13
#